data_2b6cf4a097dc87a2d18248747c2799ae
#
_entry.id   2b6cf4a097dc87a2d18248747c2799ae
#
_cell.length_a   1.000
_cell.length_b   1.000
_cell.length_c   1.000
_cell.angle_alpha   90.00
_cell.angle_beta   90.00
_cell.angle_gamma   90.00
#
_symmetry.space_group_name_H-M   'P 1'
#
loop_
_entity.id
_entity.type
_entity.pdbx_description
1 polymer ?
#
loop_
_entity_poly.entity_id
_entity_poly.type
_entity_poly.pdbx_seq_one_letter_code
_entity_poly.pdbx_strand_id
1 'polypeptide(L)'
;MFVKVKKYWWKRVEYNMNEYFMKLALDLAKKSFKQNEIPVGCVLVNDKNEIISCASNSMVQNHDPTSHAEIVAIRKACKKLKTTKLLNFSIYTTLEPCLMCESLIISVGIKKIYFGAFSDNVKIHKRKIKNYFSSNNNYEFFGGFKEKECSDLIINALEKKR
;
A
#
# COMPACT_ATOMS: atom_id res chain seq x y z
N MET A 1 -18.02 -14.73 -1.92
CA MET A 1 -18.21 -13.59 -2.82
C MET A 1 -16.84 -12.91 -2.98
N PHE A 2 -16.23 -13.04 -4.16
CA PHE A 2 -14.91 -12.47 -4.42
C PHE A 2 -15.03 -10.95 -4.44
N VAL A 3 -14.19 -10.26 -3.68
CA VAL A 3 -13.99 -8.81 -3.92
C VAL A 3 -13.59 -8.69 -5.38
N LYS A 4 -14.48 -8.14 -6.22
CA LYS A 4 -14.17 -7.86 -7.62
C LYS A 4 -13.06 -6.82 -7.62
N VAL A 5 -11.82 -7.28 -7.82
CA VAL A 5 -10.76 -6.38 -8.25
C VAL A 5 -11.18 -5.91 -9.63
N LYS A 6 -11.75 -4.73 -9.70
CA LYS A 6 -12.11 -4.13 -10.97
C LYS A 6 -10.80 -3.80 -11.69
N LYS A 7 -10.47 -4.50 -12.78
CA LYS A 7 -9.51 -4.02 -13.78
C LYS A 7 -10.24 -2.92 -14.54
N TYR A 8 -9.98 -1.68 -14.20
CA TYR A 8 -10.56 -0.55 -14.90
C TYR A 8 -9.59 0.04 -15.89
N TRP A 9 -10.07 0.19 -17.12
CA TRP A 9 -9.51 1.04 -18.14
C TRP A 9 -9.90 2.49 -17.82
N TRP A 10 -9.02 3.19 -17.08
CA TRP A 10 -9.25 4.57 -16.67
C TRP A 10 -8.92 5.55 -17.79
N LYS A 11 -9.59 6.70 -17.78
CA LYS A 11 -9.25 7.81 -18.66
C LYS A 11 -7.75 8.11 -18.52
N ARG A 12 -7.07 8.30 -19.63
CA ARG A 12 -5.60 8.36 -19.78
C ARG A 12 -4.87 9.23 -18.75
N VAL A 13 -5.49 10.32 -18.27
CA VAL A 13 -4.90 11.25 -17.29
C VAL A 13 -4.88 10.65 -15.88
N GLU A 14 -5.97 10.03 -15.46
CA GLU A 14 -6.09 9.43 -14.14
C GLU A 14 -5.19 8.19 -14.00
N TYR A 15 -5.06 7.40 -15.06
CA TYR A 15 -4.11 6.29 -15.15
C TYR A 15 -2.67 6.79 -14.98
N ASN A 16 -2.28 7.87 -15.65
CA ASN A 16 -0.93 8.44 -15.57
C ASN A 16 -0.59 8.92 -14.15
N MET A 17 -1.54 9.50 -13.43
CA MET A 17 -1.35 9.94 -12.05
C MET A 17 -1.17 8.75 -11.09
N ASN A 18 -1.98 7.71 -11.24
CA ASN A 18 -1.87 6.51 -10.42
C ASN A 18 -0.53 5.79 -10.64
N GLU A 19 -0.06 5.71 -11.89
CA GLU A 19 1.27 5.19 -12.25
C GLU A 19 2.39 6.04 -11.64
N TYR A 20 2.24 7.35 -11.61
CA TYR A 20 3.22 8.25 -11.01
C TYR A 20 3.37 7.99 -9.50
N PHE A 21 2.25 7.93 -8.75
CA PHE A 21 2.31 7.65 -7.31
C PHE A 21 2.81 6.24 -7.01
N MET A 22 2.46 5.25 -7.82
CA MET A 22 2.98 3.89 -7.68
C MET A 22 4.48 3.83 -7.96
N LYS A 23 4.99 4.60 -8.93
CA LYS A 23 6.44 4.72 -9.18
C LYS A 23 7.17 5.29 -7.97
N LEU A 24 6.64 6.34 -7.35
CA LEU A 24 7.21 6.90 -6.11
C LEU A 24 7.22 5.87 -4.97
N ALA A 25 6.13 5.12 -4.80
CA ALA A 25 6.07 4.03 -3.82
C ALA A 25 7.13 2.95 -4.12
N LEU A 26 7.33 2.59 -5.39
CA LEU A 26 8.33 1.62 -5.80
C LEU A 26 9.77 2.12 -5.53
N ASP A 27 10.05 3.40 -5.74
CA ASP A 27 11.36 3.97 -5.43
C ASP A 27 11.65 3.96 -3.92
N LEU A 28 10.63 4.17 -3.08
CA LEU A 28 10.72 3.98 -1.63
C LEU A 28 10.96 2.52 -1.24
N ALA A 29 10.30 1.58 -1.91
CA ALA A 29 10.53 0.14 -1.70
C ALA A 29 11.97 -0.26 -2.03
N LYS A 30 12.53 0.24 -3.13
CA LYS A 30 13.95 0.02 -3.49
C LYS A 30 14.90 0.58 -2.43
N LYS A 31 14.55 1.71 -1.81
CA LYS A 31 15.34 2.27 -0.71
C LYS A 31 15.32 1.36 0.52
N SER A 32 14.16 0.85 0.92
CA SER A 32 14.06 -0.07 2.06
C SER A 32 14.78 -1.39 1.81
N PHE A 33 14.78 -1.88 0.57
CA PHE A 33 15.54 -3.07 0.18
C PHE A 33 17.05 -2.93 0.45
N LYS A 34 17.62 -1.75 0.15
CA LYS A 34 19.03 -1.44 0.45
C LYS A 34 19.33 -1.39 1.95
N GLN A 35 18.30 -1.25 2.78
CA GLN A 35 18.37 -1.20 4.24
C GLN A 35 18.03 -2.56 4.90
N ASN A 36 18.04 -3.66 4.13
CA ASN A 36 17.70 -5.01 4.58
C ASN A 36 16.26 -5.19 5.09
N GLU A 37 15.37 -4.30 4.69
CA GLU A 37 13.93 -4.42 4.95
C GLU A 37 13.23 -5.24 3.85
N ILE A 38 12.02 -5.70 4.12
CA ILE A 38 11.11 -6.15 3.05
C ILE A 38 10.76 -4.94 2.18
N PRO A 39 10.95 -4.99 0.86
CA PRO A 39 10.82 -3.83 0.00
C PRO A 39 9.35 -3.45 -0.26
N VAL A 40 8.77 -2.75 0.68
CA VAL A 40 7.44 -2.15 0.53
C VAL A 40 7.56 -0.65 0.69
N GLY A 41 6.96 0.08 -0.23
CA GLY A 41 6.85 1.54 -0.19
C GLY A 41 5.40 1.98 -0.27
N CYS A 42 5.10 3.11 0.34
CA CYS A 42 3.76 3.65 0.43
C CYS A 42 3.73 5.16 0.26
N VAL A 43 2.75 5.66 -0.50
CA VAL A 43 2.47 7.08 -0.72
C VAL A 43 1.02 7.35 -0.40
N LEU A 44 0.76 8.40 0.37
CA LEU A 44 -0.57 8.86 0.74
C LEU A 44 -0.86 10.22 0.13
N VAL A 45 -1.95 10.32 -0.60
CA VAL A 45 -2.35 11.55 -1.31
C VAL A 45 -3.76 11.99 -0.91
N ASN A 46 -4.01 13.30 -0.94
CA ASN A 46 -5.34 13.85 -0.72
C ASN A 46 -6.16 13.89 -2.03
N ASP A 47 -7.38 14.40 -1.98
CA ASP A 47 -8.30 14.54 -3.10
C ASP A 47 -7.84 15.53 -4.18
N LYS A 48 -6.84 16.38 -3.87
CA LYS A 48 -6.18 17.29 -4.82
C LYS A 48 -4.93 16.67 -5.47
N ASN A 49 -4.67 15.38 -5.25
CA ASN A 49 -3.46 14.68 -5.67
C ASN A 49 -2.15 15.24 -5.06
N GLU A 50 -2.23 15.89 -3.90
CA GLU A 50 -1.06 16.34 -3.16
C GLU A 50 -0.54 15.21 -2.28
N ILE A 51 0.77 14.96 -2.32
CA ILE A 51 1.43 13.97 -1.46
C ILE A 51 1.49 14.52 -0.03
N ILE A 52 0.77 13.88 0.88
CA ILE A 52 0.72 14.28 2.29
C ILE A 52 1.79 13.59 3.11
N SER A 53 2.02 12.32 2.83
CA SER A 53 3.09 11.53 3.46
C SER A 53 3.55 10.41 2.55
N CYS A 54 4.75 9.93 2.82
CA CYS A 54 5.28 8.73 2.21
C CYS A 54 6.17 7.98 3.22
N ALA A 55 6.30 6.68 3.03
CA ALA A 55 7.12 5.82 3.87
C ALA A 55 7.56 4.56 3.14
N SER A 56 8.54 3.89 3.69
CA SER A 56 8.93 2.53 3.35
C SER A 56 8.88 1.65 4.58
N ASN A 57 8.84 0.34 4.37
CA ASN A 57 8.94 -0.62 5.46
C ASN A 57 10.20 -0.37 6.29
N SER A 58 10.07 -0.40 7.61
CA SER A 58 11.15 -0.09 8.57
C SER A 58 11.04 -0.92 9.85
N MET A 59 10.55 -2.16 9.74
CA MET A 59 10.35 -3.05 10.88
C MET A 59 11.66 -3.37 11.61
N VAL A 60 12.69 -3.72 10.86
CA VAL A 60 14.00 -4.09 11.43
C VAL A 60 14.67 -2.85 12.01
N GLN A 61 14.67 -1.75 11.26
CA GLN A 61 15.32 -0.51 11.66
C GLN A 61 14.70 0.09 12.94
N ASN A 62 13.39 0.00 13.08
CA ASN A 62 12.66 0.56 14.22
C ASN A 62 12.48 -0.43 15.38
N HIS A 63 12.89 -1.71 15.21
CA HIS A 63 12.56 -2.79 16.15
C HIS A 63 11.05 -2.84 16.47
N ASP A 64 10.22 -2.57 15.45
CA ASP A 64 8.77 -2.49 15.57
C ASP A 64 8.09 -3.34 14.47
N PRO A 65 7.47 -4.47 14.83
CA PRO A 65 6.80 -5.35 13.87
C PRO A 65 5.60 -4.71 13.18
N THR A 66 5.12 -3.56 13.66
CA THR A 66 4.03 -2.81 13.06
C THR A 66 4.49 -1.72 12.09
N SER A 67 5.80 -1.48 11.96
CA SER A 67 6.37 -0.45 11.07
C SER A 67 6.34 -0.82 9.60
N HIS A 68 5.18 -1.31 9.12
CA HIS A 68 4.89 -1.46 7.70
C HIS A 68 4.78 -0.10 7.01
N ALA A 69 5.12 -0.03 5.73
CA ALA A 69 5.13 1.23 4.97
C ALA A 69 3.80 1.99 5.08
N GLU A 70 2.67 1.28 4.98
CA GLU A 70 1.33 1.86 5.06
C GLU A 70 1.07 2.46 6.45
N ILE A 71 1.41 1.73 7.52
CA ILE A 71 1.20 2.19 8.90
C ILE A 71 2.05 3.43 9.18
N VAL A 72 3.31 3.40 8.76
CA VAL A 72 4.22 4.54 8.95
C VAL A 72 3.73 5.76 8.17
N ALA A 73 3.27 5.58 6.93
CA ALA A 73 2.71 6.67 6.11
C ALA A 73 1.46 7.28 6.76
N ILE A 74 0.53 6.45 7.24
CA ILE A 74 -0.70 6.90 7.91
C ILE A 74 -0.36 7.67 9.20
N ARG A 75 0.53 7.14 10.05
CA ARG A 75 0.97 7.82 11.27
C ARG A 75 1.60 9.19 10.99
N LYS A 76 2.44 9.29 9.96
CA LYS A 76 3.03 10.56 9.51
C LYS A 76 1.96 11.56 9.05
N ALA A 77 0.99 11.12 8.26
CA ALA A 77 -0.10 11.96 7.79
C ALA A 77 -0.96 12.46 8.95
N CYS A 78 -1.39 11.58 9.85
CA CYS A 78 -2.18 11.92 11.02
C CYS A 78 -1.46 12.94 11.92
N LYS A 79 -0.16 12.74 12.16
CA LYS A 79 0.66 13.67 12.93
C LYS A 79 0.78 15.03 12.24
N LYS A 80 1.07 15.05 10.94
CA LYS A 80 1.19 16.28 10.14
C LYS A 80 -0.10 17.09 10.13
N LEU A 81 -1.25 16.42 9.95
CA LEU A 81 -2.56 17.04 9.85
C LEU A 81 -3.27 17.22 11.19
N LYS A 82 -2.67 16.73 12.30
CA LYS A 82 -3.26 16.73 13.65
C LYS A 82 -4.67 16.13 13.70
N THR A 83 -4.85 14.99 13.01
CA THR A 83 -6.14 14.29 12.90
C THR A 83 -5.96 12.79 13.02
N THR A 84 -7.01 12.07 13.41
CA THR A 84 -7.10 10.61 13.39
C THR A 84 -7.93 10.09 12.20
N LYS A 85 -8.44 11.00 11.34
CA LYS A 85 -9.26 10.65 10.17
C LYS A 85 -8.66 11.20 8.90
N LEU A 86 -8.61 10.35 7.88
CA LEU A 86 -8.03 10.66 6.56
C LEU A 86 -9.11 10.42 5.50
N LEU A 87 -10.24 11.14 5.66
CA LEU A 87 -11.34 11.09 4.70
C LEU A 87 -10.91 11.71 3.37
N ASN A 88 -11.35 11.14 2.25
CA ASN A 88 -11.00 11.59 0.89
C ASN A 88 -9.51 11.45 0.52
N PHE A 89 -8.79 10.59 1.22
CA PHE A 89 -7.42 10.22 0.86
C PHE A 89 -7.39 8.95 0.03
N SER A 90 -6.32 8.81 -0.75
CA SER A 90 -5.96 7.59 -1.47
C SER A 90 -4.60 7.11 -1.00
N ILE A 91 -4.42 5.80 -0.92
CA ILE A 91 -3.16 5.16 -0.54
C ILE A 91 -2.63 4.31 -1.69
N TYR A 92 -1.33 4.45 -1.97
CA TYR A 92 -0.59 3.69 -2.98
C TYR A 92 0.49 2.88 -2.27
N THR A 93 0.47 1.57 -2.42
CA THR A 93 1.46 0.67 -1.80
C THR A 93 1.96 -0.37 -2.81
N THR A 94 3.23 -0.71 -2.76
CA THR A 94 3.84 -1.63 -3.74
C THR A 94 3.42 -3.09 -3.55
N LEU A 95 2.87 -3.43 -2.40
CA LEU A 95 2.33 -4.75 -2.09
C LEU A 95 0.90 -4.61 -1.60
N GLU A 96 0.05 -5.55 -1.98
CA GLU A 96 -1.31 -5.67 -1.46
C GLU A 96 -1.29 -5.63 0.08
N PRO A 97 -2.03 -4.72 0.75
CA PRO A 97 -1.99 -4.55 2.21
C PRO A 97 -2.32 -5.83 2.96
N CYS A 98 -1.58 -6.11 4.02
CA CYS A 98 -1.93 -7.19 4.95
C CYS A 98 -3.11 -6.78 5.84
N LEU A 99 -3.70 -7.74 6.56
CA LEU A 99 -4.88 -7.50 7.42
C LEU A 99 -4.67 -6.35 8.41
N MET A 100 -3.50 -6.25 9.03
CA MET A 100 -3.18 -5.18 9.97
C MET A 100 -3.20 -3.80 9.29
N CYS A 101 -2.57 -3.68 8.12
CA CYS A 101 -2.56 -2.44 7.34
C CYS A 101 -3.95 -2.09 6.82
N GLU A 102 -4.68 -3.08 6.28
CA GLU A 102 -6.03 -2.92 5.78
C GLU A 102 -6.98 -2.42 6.88
N SER A 103 -6.91 -3.02 8.08
CA SER A 103 -7.72 -2.60 9.23
C SER A 103 -7.46 -1.15 9.62
N LEU A 104 -6.19 -0.72 9.62
CA LEU A 104 -5.86 0.67 9.92
C LEU A 104 -6.33 1.62 8.81
N ILE A 105 -6.09 1.28 7.53
CA ILE A 105 -6.52 2.08 6.37
C ILE A 105 -8.03 2.37 6.46
N ILE A 106 -8.81 1.34 6.77
CA ILE A 106 -10.27 1.46 6.91
C ILE A 106 -10.63 2.29 8.13
N SER A 107 -10.00 2.05 9.28
CA SER A 107 -10.32 2.73 10.53
C SER A 107 -10.08 4.25 10.48
N VAL A 108 -9.09 4.69 9.69
CA VAL A 108 -8.84 6.13 9.47
C VAL A 108 -9.72 6.73 8.37
N GLY A 109 -10.50 5.91 7.63
CA GLY A 109 -11.48 6.35 6.65
C GLY A 109 -10.96 6.52 5.23
N ILE A 110 -9.80 5.95 4.88
CA ILE A 110 -9.29 5.91 3.50
C ILE A 110 -10.14 4.91 2.71
N LYS A 111 -10.66 5.33 1.57
CA LYS A 111 -11.58 4.53 0.75
C LYS A 111 -10.96 3.97 -0.53
N LYS A 112 -9.91 4.60 -1.07
CA LYS A 112 -9.26 4.19 -2.31
C LYS A 112 -7.87 3.63 -2.02
N ILE A 113 -7.67 2.36 -2.34
CA ILE A 113 -6.44 1.62 -2.10
C ILE A 113 -5.90 1.12 -3.43
N TYR A 114 -4.74 1.63 -3.82
CA TYR A 114 -4.02 1.22 -5.02
C TYR A 114 -2.80 0.40 -4.62
N PHE A 115 -2.59 -0.75 -5.25
CA PHE A 115 -1.43 -1.57 -4.94
C PHE A 115 -0.78 -2.18 -6.19
N GLY A 116 0.51 -2.52 -6.05
CA GLY A 116 1.30 -3.12 -7.12
C GLY A 116 1.16 -4.64 -7.16
N ALA A 117 1.98 -5.34 -6.41
CA ALA A 117 2.03 -6.79 -6.37
C ALA A 117 0.86 -7.40 -5.59
N PHE A 118 0.29 -8.48 -6.11
CA PHE A 118 -0.63 -9.33 -5.36
C PHE A 118 0.15 -10.24 -4.40
N SER A 119 -0.33 -10.39 -3.17
CA SER A 119 0.33 -11.20 -2.14
C SER A 119 0.47 -12.68 -2.53
N ASP A 120 -0.51 -13.21 -3.26
CA ASP A 120 -0.48 -14.59 -3.75
C ASP A 120 0.64 -14.79 -4.80
N ASN A 121 0.91 -13.79 -5.65
CA ASN A 121 1.94 -13.87 -6.69
C ASN A 121 3.37 -13.85 -6.11
N VAL A 122 3.55 -13.25 -4.96
CA VAL A 122 4.86 -13.16 -4.28
C VAL A 122 5.01 -14.18 -3.15
N LYS A 123 4.10 -15.16 -3.06
CA LYS A 123 4.11 -16.26 -2.06
C LYS A 123 4.12 -15.77 -0.60
N ILE A 124 3.57 -14.59 -0.36
CA ILE A 124 3.34 -14.09 0.98
C ILE A 124 1.94 -14.54 1.41
N HIS A 125 1.88 -15.48 2.36
CA HIS A 125 0.61 -16.00 2.84
C HIS A 125 -0.13 -14.94 3.65
N LYS A 126 -1.24 -14.47 3.10
CA LYS A 126 -2.22 -13.69 3.86
C LYS A 126 -3.19 -14.61 4.57
N ARG A 127 -3.39 -14.38 5.86
CA ARG A 127 -4.61 -14.86 6.51
C ARG A 127 -5.77 -14.03 5.96
N LYS A 128 -6.48 -14.58 4.97
CA LYS A 128 -7.74 -14.01 4.50
C LYS A 128 -8.78 -14.24 5.58
N ILE A 129 -9.02 -13.25 6.43
CA ILE A 129 -10.26 -13.22 7.19
C ILE A 129 -11.33 -12.82 6.18
N LYS A 130 -11.95 -13.87 5.57
CA LYS A 130 -13.10 -13.66 4.70
C LYS A 130 -14.16 -12.87 5.49
N ASN A 131 -14.58 -11.74 4.93
CA ASN A 131 -15.84 -11.08 5.24
C ASN A 131 -15.95 -10.19 6.49
N TYR A 132 -14.89 -9.83 7.20
CA TYR A 132 -15.09 -8.95 8.35
C TYR A 132 -15.41 -7.49 7.96
N PHE A 133 -14.88 -7.01 6.83
CA PHE A 133 -15.07 -5.62 6.37
C PHE A 133 -15.87 -5.47 5.07
N SER A 134 -16.22 -6.57 4.39
CA SER A 134 -16.82 -6.51 3.06
C SER A 134 -18.32 -6.24 3.03
N SER A 135 -19.01 -6.28 4.16
CA SER A 135 -20.49 -6.20 4.16
C SER A 135 -21.07 -4.78 4.21
N ASN A 136 -20.29 -3.76 4.60
CA ASN A 136 -20.84 -2.41 4.82
C ASN A 136 -19.92 -1.23 4.45
N ASN A 137 -18.78 -1.43 3.78
CA ASN A 137 -17.84 -0.33 3.58
C ASN A 137 -17.55 -0.10 2.09
N ASN A 138 -17.86 1.13 1.63
CA ASN A 138 -17.59 1.63 0.27
C ASN A 138 -16.08 1.93 0.08
N TYR A 139 -15.19 0.94 0.17
CA TYR A 139 -13.82 1.12 -0.26
C TYR A 139 -13.49 0.29 -1.48
N GLU A 140 -12.58 0.80 -2.24
CA GLU A 140 -12.22 0.32 -3.55
C GLU A 140 -10.75 -0.09 -3.56
N PHE A 141 -10.52 -1.34 -4.00
CA PHE A 141 -9.18 -1.89 -4.16
C PHE A 141 -8.83 -1.97 -5.65
N PHE A 142 -7.71 -1.39 -6.02
CA PHE A 142 -7.19 -1.35 -7.38
C PHE A 142 -5.79 -1.95 -7.39
N GLY A 143 -5.64 -3.17 -7.88
CA GLY A 143 -4.36 -3.89 -7.91
C GLY A 143 -3.74 -3.95 -9.30
N GLY A 144 -2.42 -4.26 -9.34
CA GLY A 144 -1.69 -4.53 -10.57
C GLY A 144 -0.97 -3.31 -11.17
N PHE A 145 -0.84 -2.20 -10.44
CA PHE A 145 -0.03 -1.06 -10.87
C PHE A 145 1.46 -1.41 -10.77
N LYS A 146 2.17 -1.40 -11.90
CA LYS A 146 3.57 -1.85 -11.95
C LYS A 146 3.79 -3.21 -11.29
N GLU A 147 2.84 -4.13 -11.50
CA GLU A 147 2.80 -5.42 -10.81
C GLU A 147 4.11 -6.19 -10.97
N LYS A 148 4.65 -6.24 -12.19
CA LYS A 148 5.88 -6.97 -12.46
C LYS A 148 7.05 -6.42 -11.66
N GLU A 149 7.29 -5.11 -11.72
CA GLU A 149 8.40 -4.46 -11.01
C GLU A 149 8.26 -4.60 -9.49
N CYS A 150 7.05 -4.49 -8.96
CA CYS A 150 6.76 -4.66 -7.54
C CYS A 150 6.96 -6.12 -7.10
N SER A 151 6.48 -7.09 -7.87
CA SER A 151 6.62 -8.52 -7.57
C SER A 151 8.07 -8.97 -7.64
N ASP A 152 8.79 -8.61 -8.70
CA ASP A 152 10.20 -8.98 -8.88
C ASP A 152 11.05 -8.46 -7.71
N LEU A 153 10.82 -7.23 -7.26
CA LEU A 153 11.57 -6.66 -6.15
C LEU A 153 11.36 -7.43 -4.84
N ILE A 154 10.12 -7.85 -4.56
CA ILE A 154 9.78 -8.60 -3.35
C ILE A 154 10.35 -10.03 -3.43
N ILE A 155 10.18 -10.71 -4.56
CA ILE A 155 10.69 -12.08 -4.77
C ILE A 155 12.22 -12.09 -4.58
N ASN A 156 12.93 -11.17 -5.22
CA ASN A 156 14.39 -11.03 -5.07
C ASN A 156 14.81 -10.79 -3.62
N ALA A 157 14.03 -10.04 -2.84
CA ALA A 157 14.33 -9.80 -1.43
C ALA A 157 14.13 -11.05 -0.57
N LEU A 158 13.08 -11.82 -0.85
CA LEU A 158 12.79 -13.06 -0.12
C LEU A 158 13.81 -14.16 -0.44
N GLU A 159 14.30 -14.23 -1.68
CA GLU A 159 15.33 -15.19 -2.09
C GLU A 159 16.68 -14.90 -1.42
N LYS A 160 17.04 -13.62 -1.27
CA LYS A 160 18.30 -13.23 -0.58
C LYS A 160 18.30 -13.49 0.93
N LYS A 161 17.12 -13.66 1.54
CA LYS A 161 16.97 -13.90 2.99
C LYS A 161 16.88 -15.41 3.34
N ARG A 162 16.91 -16.27 2.34
CA ARG A 162 16.98 -17.75 2.50
C ARG A 162 18.43 -18.24 2.46
#